data_e58e15a0cffb1d850fcace4c03dd92ab
#
_entry.id   e58e15a0cffb1d850fcace4c03dd92ab
#
_cell.length_a   1.000
_cell.length_b   1.000
_cell.length_c   1.000
_cell.angle_alpha   90.00
_cell.angle_beta   90.00
_cell.angle_gamma   90.00
#
_symmetry.space_group_name_H-M   'P 1'
#
loop_
_entity.id
_entity.type
_entity.pdbx_description
1 polymer ?
#
loop_
_entity_poly.entity_id
_entity_poly.type
_entity_poly.pdbx_seq_one_letter_code
_entity_poly.pdbx_strand_id
1 'polypeptide(L)'
;MRQAKITDYLLLILLALIWASAFFNIKIATYSYGPVTIAFLRVFFGAIPVLLLCYYKNIKIEAFSKDWHWFAMIGFINLVAPFFLIAYGVKSVQSNLAAILMSTTPLSSTVLGHCLLYTSPSPRDATISRMPSSA
;
A
#
# COMPACT_ATOMS: atom_id res chain seq x y z
N MET A 1 -18.36 18.45 7.08
CA MET A 1 -17.90 17.57 5.97
C MET A 1 -17.44 18.46 4.84
N ARG A 2 -16.20 18.27 4.33
CA ARG A 2 -15.66 19.07 3.21
C ARG A 2 -16.35 18.61 1.93
N GLN A 3 -17.04 19.51 1.23
CA GLN A 3 -17.62 19.16 -0.07
C GLN A 3 -16.52 18.88 -1.09
N ALA A 4 -16.63 17.76 -1.82
CA ALA A 4 -15.68 17.40 -2.83
C ALA A 4 -15.68 18.42 -3.97
N LYS A 5 -14.51 18.92 -4.32
CA LYS A 5 -14.32 19.87 -5.44
C LYS A 5 -14.10 19.08 -6.74
N ILE A 6 -14.33 19.73 -7.87
CA ILE A 6 -14.09 19.14 -9.19
C ILE A 6 -12.64 18.65 -9.34
N THR A 7 -11.70 19.34 -8.70
CA THR A 7 -10.29 18.97 -8.64
C THR A 7 -10.08 17.59 -7.98
N ASP A 8 -10.87 17.27 -6.96
CA ASP A 8 -10.75 15.99 -6.24
C ASP A 8 -11.20 14.82 -7.17
N TYR A 9 -12.21 15.04 -8.00
CA TYR A 9 -12.66 14.06 -9.01
C TYR A 9 -11.62 13.91 -10.14
N LEU A 10 -11.03 14.99 -10.60
CA LEU A 10 -9.98 14.93 -11.63
C LEU A 10 -8.75 14.18 -11.12
N LEU A 11 -8.32 14.42 -9.88
CA LEU A 11 -7.23 13.71 -9.24
C LEU A 11 -7.54 12.22 -9.07
N LEU A 12 -8.78 11.88 -8.72
CA LEU A 12 -9.23 10.50 -8.59
C LEU A 12 -9.19 9.77 -9.94
N ILE A 13 -9.67 10.40 -11.00
CA ILE A 13 -9.64 9.85 -12.37
C ILE A 13 -8.18 9.65 -12.81
N LEU A 14 -7.33 10.66 -12.61
CA LEU A 14 -5.90 10.57 -12.93
C LEU A 14 -5.23 9.40 -12.19
N LEU A 15 -5.48 9.28 -10.90
CA LEU A 15 -4.97 8.18 -10.09
C LEU A 15 -5.45 6.82 -10.61
N ALA A 16 -6.74 6.70 -10.95
CA ALA A 16 -7.31 5.47 -11.50
C ALA A 16 -6.64 5.08 -12.83
N LEU A 17 -6.40 6.05 -13.72
CA LEU A 17 -5.70 5.82 -15.00
C LEU A 17 -4.26 5.37 -14.79
N ILE A 18 -3.53 5.97 -13.85
CA ILE A 18 -2.16 5.57 -13.50
C ILE A 18 -2.16 4.12 -12.98
N TRP A 19 -3.07 3.77 -12.09
CA TRP A 19 -3.17 2.40 -11.56
C TRP A 19 -3.56 1.38 -12.63
N ALA A 20 -4.54 1.71 -13.49
CA ALA A 20 -4.96 0.82 -14.58
C ALA A 20 -3.82 0.55 -15.56
N SER A 21 -3.04 1.58 -15.92
CA SER A 21 -1.89 1.45 -16.81
C SER A 21 -0.80 0.54 -16.22
N ALA A 22 -0.68 0.47 -14.90
CA ALA A 22 0.32 -0.37 -14.24
C ALA A 22 0.16 -1.85 -14.56
N PHE A 23 -1.08 -2.38 -14.57
CA PHE A 23 -1.34 -3.80 -14.90
C PHE A 23 -1.01 -4.12 -16.36
N PHE A 24 -1.33 -3.20 -17.27
CA PHE A 24 -0.99 -3.34 -18.69
C PHE A 24 0.53 -3.36 -18.88
N ASN A 25 1.25 -2.43 -18.26
CA ASN A 25 2.71 -2.38 -18.33
C ASN A 25 3.37 -3.63 -17.72
N ILE A 26 2.85 -4.16 -16.60
CA ILE A 26 3.34 -5.42 -16.03
C ILE A 26 3.17 -6.55 -17.03
N LYS A 27 1.99 -6.65 -17.67
CA LYS A 27 1.74 -7.71 -18.66
C LYS A 27 2.72 -7.66 -19.83
N ILE A 28 2.98 -6.49 -20.39
CA ILE A 28 3.98 -6.32 -21.43
C ILE A 28 5.37 -6.72 -20.93
N ALA A 29 5.75 -6.28 -19.75
CA ALA A 29 7.04 -6.60 -19.18
C ALA A 29 7.23 -8.11 -18.93
N THR A 30 6.15 -8.87 -18.65
CA THR A 30 6.25 -10.32 -18.44
C THR A 30 6.59 -11.12 -19.69
N TYR A 31 6.49 -10.54 -20.88
CA TYR A 31 6.94 -11.17 -22.13
C TYR A 31 8.46 -11.21 -22.24
N SER A 32 9.15 -10.19 -21.73
CA SER A 32 10.60 -10.03 -21.88
C SER A 32 11.37 -10.32 -20.59
N TYR A 33 10.75 -10.10 -19.45
CA TYR A 33 11.41 -10.20 -18.14
C TYR A 33 10.71 -11.19 -17.22
N GLY A 34 11.50 -11.87 -16.37
CA GLY A 34 10.96 -12.73 -15.33
C GLY A 34 10.28 -11.94 -14.20
N PRO A 35 9.34 -12.57 -13.45
CA PRO A 35 8.62 -11.91 -12.35
C PRO A 35 9.54 -11.30 -11.29
N VAL A 36 10.66 -11.94 -10.99
CA VAL A 36 11.67 -11.44 -10.03
C VAL A 36 12.27 -10.13 -10.51
N THR A 37 12.66 -10.05 -11.79
CA THR A 37 13.25 -8.84 -12.39
C THR A 37 12.26 -7.68 -12.37
N ILE A 38 10.98 -7.95 -12.70
CA ILE A 38 9.92 -6.94 -12.69
C ILE A 38 9.71 -6.41 -11.28
N ALA A 39 9.61 -7.29 -10.28
CA ALA A 39 9.44 -6.90 -8.88
C ALA A 39 10.64 -6.07 -8.40
N PHE A 40 11.86 -6.52 -8.71
CA PHE A 40 13.09 -5.79 -8.35
C PHE A 40 13.13 -4.39 -8.96
N LEU A 41 12.90 -4.27 -10.25
CA LEU A 41 12.92 -2.97 -10.94
C LEU A 41 11.86 -2.01 -10.38
N ARG A 42 10.66 -2.50 -10.07
CA ARG A 42 9.61 -1.67 -9.46
C ARG A 42 10.01 -1.13 -8.11
N VAL A 43 10.56 -1.98 -7.23
CA VAL A 43 11.01 -1.55 -5.91
C VAL A 43 12.20 -0.60 -6.02
N PHE A 44 13.14 -0.91 -6.89
CA PHE A 44 14.34 -0.09 -7.12
C PHE A 44 13.98 1.31 -7.63
N PHE A 45 13.23 1.40 -8.72
CA PHE A 45 12.82 2.71 -9.27
C PHE A 45 11.83 3.46 -8.37
N GLY A 46 11.01 2.74 -7.61
CA GLY A 46 10.12 3.34 -6.61
C GLY A 46 10.86 3.91 -5.40
N ALA A 47 12.00 3.34 -5.03
CA ALA A 47 12.82 3.82 -3.91
C ALA A 47 13.54 5.14 -4.23
N ILE A 48 13.96 5.35 -5.49
CA ILE A 48 14.73 6.53 -5.91
C ILE A 48 14.05 7.85 -5.54
N PRO A 49 12.78 8.13 -5.95
CA PRO A 49 12.14 9.41 -5.63
C PRO A 49 11.93 9.60 -4.13
N VAL A 50 11.68 8.51 -3.38
CA VAL A 50 11.52 8.58 -1.92
C VAL A 50 12.85 8.95 -1.25
N LEU A 51 13.94 8.32 -1.65
CA LEU A 51 15.28 8.64 -1.15
C LEU A 51 15.69 10.07 -1.48
N LEU A 52 15.39 10.54 -2.70
CA LEU A 52 15.65 11.94 -3.10
C LEU A 52 14.84 12.91 -2.25
N LEU A 53 13.58 12.63 -1.96
CA LEU A 53 12.74 13.45 -1.08
C LEU A 53 13.26 13.46 0.36
N CYS A 54 13.68 12.32 0.89
CA CYS A 54 14.29 12.23 2.21
C CYS A 54 15.58 13.06 2.30
N TYR A 55 16.41 12.95 1.27
CA TYR A 55 17.65 13.74 1.17
C TYR A 55 17.35 15.25 1.09
N TYR A 56 16.41 15.66 0.24
CA TYR A 56 16.05 17.06 0.06
C TYR A 56 15.44 17.68 1.32
N LYS A 57 14.66 16.92 2.07
CA LYS A 57 14.03 17.36 3.33
C LYS A 57 14.91 17.19 4.57
N ASN A 58 16.16 16.75 4.42
CA ASN A 58 17.10 16.47 5.52
C ASN A 58 16.47 15.59 6.63
N ILE A 59 15.65 14.60 6.24
CA ILE A 59 15.03 13.70 7.18
C ILE A 59 16.11 12.73 7.69
N LYS A 60 16.49 12.87 8.96
CA LYS A 60 17.39 11.93 9.61
C LYS A 60 16.66 10.61 9.82
N ILE A 61 17.12 9.55 9.15
CA ILE A 61 16.58 8.20 9.32
C ILE A 61 17.30 7.56 10.51
N GLU A 62 17.09 8.08 11.71
CA GLU A 62 17.71 7.54 12.94
C GLU A 62 17.24 6.12 13.26
N ALA A 63 16.01 5.80 12.86
CA ALA A 63 15.42 4.46 13.01
C ALA A 63 16.16 3.37 12.20
N PHE A 64 16.89 3.74 11.14
CA PHE A 64 17.59 2.78 10.29
C PHE A 64 18.75 2.08 10.99
N SER A 65 19.35 2.70 12.01
CA SER A 65 20.52 2.15 12.69
C SER A 65 20.20 1.02 13.67
N LYS A 66 19.07 1.10 14.38
CA LYS A 66 18.73 0.17 15.48
C LYS A 66 17.73 -0.91 15.09
N ASP A 67 16.73 -0.54 14.28
CA ASP A 67 15.58 -1.39 13.97
C ASP A 67 15.50 -1.79 12.48
N TRP A 68 16.63 -1.75 11.76
CA TRP A 68 16.66 -2.00 10.32
C TRP A 68 16.08 -3.38 9.92
N HIS A 69 16.21 -4.38 10.79
CA HIS A 69 15.65 -5.73 10.54
C HIS A 69 14.12 -5.69 10.42
N TRP A 70 13.46 -4.93 11.30
CA TRP A 70 12.02 -4.76 11.26
C TRP A 70 11.58 -4.03 10.01
N PHE A 71 12.29 -2.98 9.61
CA PHE A 71 12.02 -2.26 8.36
C PHE A 71 12.25 -3.13 7.14
N ALA A 72 13.31 -3.93 7.13
CA ALA A 72 13.59 -4.88 6.05
C ALA A 72 12.51 -5.96 5.96
N MET A 73 12.09 -6.52 7.08
CA MET A 73 11.03 -7.54 7.14
C MET A 73 9.67 -6.96 6.67
N ILE A 74 9.29 -5.79 7.16
CA ILE A 74 8.06 -5.11 6.76
C ILE A 74 8.11 -4.76 5.27
N GLY A 75 9.22 -4.22 4.78
CA GLY A 75 9.43 -3.91 3.37
C GLY A 75 9.35 -5.15 2.48
N PHE A 76 9.94 -6.26 2.91
CA PHE A 76 9.87 -7.51 2.19
C PHE A 76 8.43 -8.04 2.09
N ILE A 77 7.71 -8.10 3.21
CA ILE A 77 6.33 -8.62 3.27
C ILE A 77 5.36 -7.70 2.52
N ASN A 78 5.50 -6.37 2.65
CA ASN A 78 4.53 -5.42 2.08
C ASN A 78 4.84 -4.98 0.64
N LEU A 79 6.08 -5.07 0.21
CA LEU A 79 6.49 -4.64 -1.13
C LEU A 79 6.97 -5.81 -2.00
N VAL A 80 8.03 -6.49 -1.58
CA VAL A 80 8.68 -7.49 -2.44
C VAL A 80 7.76 -8.68 -2.70
N ALA A 81 7.17 -9.26 -1.66
CA ALA A 81 6.32 -10.45 -1.78
C ALA A 81 5.04 -10.18 -2.61
N PRO A 82 4.24 -9.12 -2.36
CA PRO A 82 3.06 -8.85 -3.17
C PRO A 82 3.40 -8.54 -4.63
N PHE A 83 4.43 -7.72 -4.89
CA PHE A 83 4.79 -7.39 -6.27
C PHE A 83 5.32 -8.60 -7.05
N PHE A 84 6.06 -9.48 -6.39
CA PHE A 84 6.48 -10.73 -7.00
C PHE A 84 5.26 -11.62 -7.34
N LEU A 85 4.33 -11.81 -6.38
CA LEU A 85 3.13 -12.62 -6.58
C LEU A 85 2.22 -12.06 -7.68
N ILE A 86 2.06 -10.74 -7.73
CA ILE A 86 1.30 -10.05 -8.80
C ILE A 86 1.96 -10.29 -10.15
N ALA A 87 3.27 -10.08 -10.26
CA ALA A 87 4.00 -10.27 -11.52
C ALA A 87 3.96 -11.74 -11.98
N TYR A 88 4.05 -12.68 -11.03
CA TYR A 88 3.92 -14.09 -11.30
C TYR A 88 2.50 -14.47 -11.77
N GLY A 89 1.48 -13.98 -11.08
CA GLY A 89 0.08 -14.21 -11.43
C GLY A 89 -0.30 -13.63 -12.79
N VAL A 90 0.09 -12.39 -13.08
CA VAL A 90 -0.20 -11.71 -14.36
C VAL A 90 0.46 -12.39 -15.55
N LYS A 91 1.54 -13.15 -15.35
CA LYS A 91 2.14 -13.96 -16.41
C LYS A 91 1.15 -14.98 -16.98
N SER A 92 0.36 -15.62 -16.11
CA SER A 92 -0.57 -16.71 -16.45
C SER A 92 -2.01 -16.25 -16.71
N VAL A 93 -2.37 -15.04 -16.28
CA VAL A 93 -3.74 -14.49 -16.39
C VAL A 93 -3.75 -13.26 -17.29
N GLN A 94 -4.94 -12.93 -17.80
CA GLN A 94 -5.13 -11.68 -18.52
C GLN A 94 -5.07 -10.48 -17.56
N SER A 95 -4.51 -9.35 -18.03
CA SER A 95 -4.32 -8.16 -17.19
C SER A 95 -5.62 -7.56 -16.66
N ASN A 96 -6.71 -7.66 -17.41
CA ASN A 96 -8.04 -7.24 -16.99
C ASN A 96 -8.55 -8.07 -15.80
N LEU A 97 -8.37 -9.39 -15.84
CA LEU A 97 -8.77 -10.27 -14.73
C LEU A 97 -7.95 -9.98 -13.47
N ALA A 98 -6.64 -9.75 -13.62
CA ALA A 98 -5.79 -9.34 -12.50
C ALA A 98 -6.25 -8.01 -11.88
N ALA A 99 -6.63 -7.02 -12.69
CA ALA A 99 -7.15 -5.75 -12.21
C ALA A 99 -8.49 -5.92 -11.46
N ILE A 100 -9.40 -6.76 -11.96
CA ILE A 100 -10.68 -7.06 -11.29
C ILE A 100 -10.43 -7.74 -9.94
N LEU A 101 -9.56 -8.73 -9.88
CA LEU A 101 -9.21 -9.40 -8.61
C LEU A 101 -8.60 -8.42 -7.61
N MET A 102 -7.73 -7.52 -8.04
CA MET A 102 -7.14 -6.50 -7.17
C MET A 102 -8.16 -5.46 -6.70
N SER A 103 -9.23 -5.21 -7.45
CA SER A 103 -10.31 -4.29 -7.03
C SER A 103 -11.10 -4.80 -5.82
N THR A 104 -11.02 -6.09 -5.50
CA THR A 104 -11.63 -6.66 -4.28
C THR A 104 -10.86 -6.29 -3.01
N THR A 105 -9.58 -5.89 -3.13
CA THR A 105 -8.72 -5.54 -1.98
C THR A 105 -9.27 -4.39 -1.14
N PRO A 106 -9.72 -3.24 -1.70
CA PRO A 106 -10.33 -2.17 -0.92
C PRO A 106 -11.62 -2.60 -0.20
N LEU A 107 -12.42 -3.46 -0.83
CA LEU A 107 -13.63 -4.00 -0.23
C LEU A 107 -13.30 -4.86 0.99
N SER A 108 -12.37 -5.80 0.81
CA SER A 108 -11.92 -6.69 1.90
C SER A 108 -11.30 -5.89 3.05
N SER A 109 -10.46 -4.89 2.75
CA SER A 109 -9.83 -4.06 3.77
C SER A 109 -10.84 -3.19 4.53
N THR A 110 -11.90 -2.72 3.87
CA THR A 110 -12.98 -1.96 4.50
C THR A 110 -13.78 -2.84 5.46
N VAL A 111 -14.15 -4.05 5.04
CA VAL A 111 -14.89 -5.01 5.88
C VAL A 111 -14.03 -5.42 7.09
N LEU A 112 -12.79 -5.82 6.87
CA LEU A 112 -11.89 -6.20 7.95
C LEU A 112 -11.59 -5.04 8.89
N GLY A 113 -11.36 -3.84 8.35
CA GLY A 113 -11.13 -2.63 9.14
C GLY A 113 -12.34 -2.28 9.99
N HIS A 114 -13.56 -2.41 9.45
CA HIS A 114 -14.79 -2.20 10.21
C HIS A 114 -14.92 -3.21 11.37
N CYS A 115 -14.71 -4.50 11.09
CA CYS A 115 -14.75 -5.53 12.13
C CYS A 115 -13.71 -5.29 13.22
N LEU A 116 -12.46 -4.95 12.86
CA LEU A 116 -11.39 -4.73 13.82
C LEU A 116 -11.58 -3.46 14.65
N LEU A 117 -12.05 -2.36 14.03
CA LEU A 117 -12.26 -1.10 14.73
C LEU A 117 -13.47 -1.14 15.66
N TYR A 118 -14.52 -1.88 15.31
CA TYR A 118 -15.71 -2.03 16.15
C TYR A 118 -15.54 -3.05 17.29
N THR A 119 -14.58 -3.97 17.17
CA THR A 119 -14.26 -4.94 18.23
C THR A 119 -13.18 -4.46 19.19
N SER A 120 -12.43 -3.41 18.85
CA SER A 120 -11.46 -2.80 19.77
C SER A 120 -12.18 -1.82 20.69
N PRO A 121 -12.15 -2.02 22.03
CA PRO A 121 -12.70 -1.05 22.99
C PRO A 121 -11.98 0.29 22.78
N SER A 122 -12.77 1.34 22.58
CA SER A 122 -12.24 2.69 22.41
C SER A 122 -11.35 3.07 23.60
N PRO A 123 -10.18 3.71 23.39
CA PRO A 123 -9.38 4.22 24.51
C PRO A 123 -10.16 5.16 25.44
N ARG A 124 -11.25 5.75 24.97
CA ARG A 124 -12.17 6.56 25.78
C ARG A 124 -12.97 5.75 26.77
N ASP A 125 -13.37 4.52 26.43
CA ASP A 125 -14.12 3.65 27.34
C ASP A 125 -13.24 3.15 28.49
N ALA A 126 -11.94 2.96 28.24
CA ALA A 126 -10.97 2.59 29.26
C ALA A 126 -10.70 3.71 30.28
N THR A 127 -10.88 4.98 29.90
CA THR A 127 -10.75 6.12 30.81
C THR A 127 -11.99 6.35 31.65
N ILE A 128 -13.19 6.08 31.15
CA ILE A 128 -14.45 6.23 31.86
C ILE A 128 -14.59 5.15 32.96
N SER A 129 -14.13 3.92 32.70
CA SER A 129 -14.15 2.84 33.68
C SER A 129 -13.19 3.03 34.86
N ARG A 130 -12.28 4.01 34.79
CA ARG A 130 -11.32 4.34 35.88
C ARG A 130 -11.72 5.55 36.71
N MET A 131 -12.87 6.16 36.50
CA MET A 131 -13.37 7.19 37.40
C MET A 131 -13.87 6.53 38.70
N PRO A 132 -13.25 6.81 39.85
CA PRO A 132 -13.80 6.32 41.12
C PRO A 132 -15.18 6.96 41.31
N SER A 133 -16.17 6.13 41.59
CA SER A 133 -17.48 6.55 42.04
C SER A 133 -17.25 7.30 43.35
N SER A 134 -17.23 8.64 43.27
CA SER A 134 -17.26 9.49 44.47
C SER A 134 -18.68 9.43 45.02
N ALA A 135 -18.84 8.66 46.11
CA ALA A 135 -19.98 8.73 46.98
C ALA A 135 -20.01 10.08 47.75
#